data_d8b31ace164e3dbe85fba3513941bec6
#
_entry.id   d8b31ace164e3dbe85fba3513941bec6
#
_cell.length_a   1.000
_cell.length_b   1.000
_cell.length_c   1.000
_cell.angle_alpha   90.00
_cell.angle_beta   90.00
_cell.angle_gamma   90.00
#
_symmetry.space_group_name_H-M   'P 1'
#
loop_
_entity.id
_entity.type
_entity.pdbx_description
1 polymer ?
#
loop_
_entity_poly.entity_id
_entity_poly.type
_entity_poly.pdbx_seq_one_letter_code
_entity_poly.pdbx_strand_id
1 'polypeptide(L)'
;MPERGDAIWITLTPQAGHEQAGRRPAVVLSPASYNGKVGLAVLCPITSQIKGYPFEVVIPDGLRVSGAILADQVKCLDWRTRKAELICRLAEDTVAEVLQKLGTLLC
;
A
#
# COMPACT_ATOMS: atom_id res chain seq x y z
N MET A 1 -12.43 -8.50 -3.43
CA MET A 1 -12.17 -8.01 -2.07
C MET A 1 -10.67 -8.04 -1.82
N PRO A 2 -10.08 -6.92 -1.40
CA PRO A 2 -8.62 -6.87 -1.17
C PRO A 2 -8.19 -7.77 -0.02
N GLU A 3 -7.01 -8.35 -0.18
CA GLU A 3 -6.38 -9.22 0.83
C GLU A 3 -5.00 -8.65 1.18
N ARG A 4 -4.51 -8.93 2.39
CA ARG A 4 -3.17 -8.53 2.79
C ARG A 4 -2.13 -9.04 1.79
N GLY A 5 -1.28 -8.14 1.32
CA GLY A 5 -0.25 -8.46 0.33
C GLY A 5 -0.65 -8.17 -1.09
N ASP A 6 -1.91 -7.83 -1.34
CA ASP A 6 -2.33 -7.41 -2.68
C ASP A 6 -1.77 -6.04 -3.01
N ALA A 7 -1.19 -5.91 -4.20
CA ALA A 7 -0.92 -4.61 -4.81
C ALA A 7 -2.14 -4.25 -5.65
N ILE A 8 -2.71 -3.10 -5.41
CA ILE A 8 -3.95 -2.67 -6.07
C ILE A 8 -3.80 -1.27 -6.63
N TRP A 9 -4.54 -0.98 -7.70
CA TRP A 9 -4.81 0.39 -8.12
C TRP A 9 -5.91 0.95 -7.23
N ILE A 10 -5.73 2.16 -6.73
CA ILE A 10 -6.75 2.83 -5.92
C ILE A 10 -6.64 4.34 -6.10
N THR A 11 -7.77 5.03 -6.02
CA THR A 11 -7.79 6.48 -6.12
C THR A 11 -7.52 7.08 -4.73
N LEU A 12 -6.42 7.80 -4.62
CA LEU A 12 -6.07 8.53 -3.40
C LEU A 12 -6.61 9.94 -3.49
N THR A 13 -7.19 10.44 -2.40
CA THR A 13 -7.66 11.81 -2.34
C THR A 13 -6.46 12.74 -2.41
N PRO A 14 -6.53 13.82 -3.20
CA PRO A 14 -5.44 14.80 -3.24
C PRO A 14 -5.11 15.31 -1.84
N GLN A 15 -3.81 15.34 -1.53
CA GLN A 15 -3.31 15.74 -0.23
C GLN A 15 -2.34 16.90 -0.40
N ALA A 16 -2.12 17.66 0.67
CA ALA A 16 -1.11 18.70 0.69
C ALA A 16 0.26 18.10 0.99
N GLY A 17 1.31 18.74 0.50
CA GLY A 17 2.68 18.40 0.84
C GLY A 17 3.18 17.13 0.19
N HIS A 18 3.72 16.22 0.98
CA HIS A 18 4.48 15.07 0.50
C HIS A 18 3.64 13.83 0.24
N GLU A 19 2.34 13.86 0.51
CA GLU A 19 1.50 12.69 0.38
C GLU A 19 1.18 12.38 -1.09
N GLN A 20 1.08 11.10 -1.40
CA GLN A 20 0.69 10.65 -2.74
C GLN A 20 -0.78 10.98 -3.01
N ALA A 21 -1.09 11.31 -4.26
CA ALA A 21 -2.45 11.67 -4.67
C ALA A 21 -2.75 11.10 -6.05
N GLY A 22 -4.03 11.10 -6.43
CA GLY A 22 -4.50 10.57 -7.71
C GLY A 22 -4.65 9.07 -7.68
N ARG A 23 -4.79 8.45 -8.88
CA ARG A 23 -4.89 7.00 -8.96
C ARG A 23 -3.50 6.40 -8.94
N ARG A 24 -3.23 5.60 -7.91
CA ARG A 24 -1.88 5.09 -7.63
C ARG A 24 -1.93 3.63 -7.24
N PRO A 25 -0.84 2.90 -7.43
CA PRO A 25 -0.74 1.58 -6.83
C PRO A 25 -0.48 1.71 -5.33
N ALA A 26 -0.99 0.75 -4.58
CA ALA A 26 -0.81 0.68 -3.14
C ALA A 26 -0.79 -0.78 -2.72
N VAL A 27 -0.17 -1.07 -1.57
CA VAL A 27 -0.18 -2.41 -1.00
C VAL A 27 -1.17 -2.46 0.15
N VAL A 28 -1.98 -3.52 0.18
CA VAL A 28 -2.97 -3.76 1.24
C VAL A 28 -2.27 -4.44 2.41
N LEU A 29 -2.45 -3.91 3.61
CA LEU A 29 -1.84 -4.44 4.83
C LEU A 29 -2.83 -5.14 5.73
N SER A 30 -4.11 -4.80 5.65
CA SER A 30 -5.15 -5.41 6.49
C SER A 30 -5.70 -6.68 5.83
N PRO A 31 -6.15 -7.65 6.64
CA PRO A 31 -6.64 -8.92 6.10
C PRO A 31 -8.02 -8.78 5.45
N ALA A 32 -8.34 -9.71 4.55
CA ALA A 32 -9.63 -9.73 3.86
C ALA A 32 -10.80 -9.80 4.82
N SER A 33 -10.63 -10.48 5.96
CA SER A 33 -11.67 -10.57 6.99
C SER A 33 -12.08 -9.20 7.52
N TYR A 34 -11.12 -8.29 7.67
CA TYR A 34 -11.42 -6.90 8.03
C TYR A 34 -11.98 -6.13 6.84
N ASN A 35 -11.30 -6.25 5.69
CA ASN A 35 -11.62 -5.44 4.51
C ASN A 35 -13.03 -5.70 4.00
N GLY A 36 -13.44 -6.97 3.99
CA GLY A 36 -14.77 -7.33 3.52
C GLY A 36 -15.87 -6.97 4.51
N LYS A 37 -15.58 -7.06 5.80
CA LYS A 37 -16.57 -6.81 6.84
C LYS A 37 -16.82 -5.32 7.03
N VAL A 38 -15.77 -4.52 6.99
CA VAL A 38 -15.83 -3.09 7.32
C VAL A 38 -15.97 -2.23 6.07
N GLY A 39 -15.50 -2.71 4.91
CA GLY A 39 -15.50 -1.93 3.67
C GLY A 39 -14.33 -0.97 3.56
N LEU A 40 -13.39 -1.03 4.48
CA LEU A 40 -12.17 -0.23 4.47
C LEU A 40 -10.97 -1.15 4.30
N ALA A 41 -9.83 -0.59 3.91
CA ALA A 41 -8.56 -1.33 3.89
C ALA A 41 -7.45 -0.42 4.37
N VAL A 42 -6.56 -0.97 5.20
CA VAL A 42 -5.33 -0.28 5.61
C VAL A 42 -4.29 -0.55 4.54
N LEU A 43 -3.70 0.51 3.99
CA LEU A 43 -2.78 0.38 2.88
C LEU A 43 -1.69 1.44 2.92
N CYS A 44 -0.62 1.20 2.14
CA CYS A 44 0.46 2.15 1.92
C CYS A 44 0.65 2.35 0.43
N PRO A 45 0.84 3.60 -0.03
CA PRO A 45 1.02 3.87 -1.45
C PRO A 45 2.39 3.39 -1.95
N ILE A 46 2.48 3.15 -3.25
CA ILE A 46 3.69 2.76 -3.94
C ILE A 46 4.10 3.91 -4.85
N THR A 47 5.36 4.33 -4.77
CA THR A 47 5.91 5.39 -5.62
C THR A 47 6.86 4.81 -6.65
N SER A 48 6.87 5.38 -7.86
CA SER A 48 7.87 5.03 -8.87
C SER A 48 9.20 5.74 -8.65
N GLN A 49 9.24 6.74 -7.76
CA GLN A 49 10.44 7.52 -7.49
C GLN A 49 11.12 7.05 -6.21
N ILE A 50 12.11 6.18 -6.37
CA ILE A 50 12.87 5.62 -5.25
C ILE A 50 13.94 6.63 -4.85
N LYS A 51 13.90 7.10 -3.59
CA LYS A 51 14.82 8.12 -3.09
C LYS A 51 15.81 7.59 -2.06
N GLY A 52 15.70 6.32 -1.68
CA GLY A 52 16.55 5.73 -0.64
C GLY A 52 16.11 6.12 0.77
N TYR A 53 14.90 6.58 0.92
CA TYR A 53 14.33 6.99 2.19
C TYR A 53 14.16 5.77 3.12
N PRO A 54 14.45 5.90 4.44
CA PRO A 54 14.44 4.73 5.35
C PRO A 54 13.12 3.97 5.44
N PHE A 55 11.99 4.62 5.20
CA PHE A 55 10.69 3.97 5.25
C PHE A 55 10.21 3.45 3.90
N GLU A 56 11.05 3.52 2.87
CA GLU A 56 10.77 2.89 1.59
C GLU A 56 11.08 1.41 1.66
N VAL A 57 10.19 0.59 1.09
CA VAL A 57 10.44 -0.83 0.88
C VAL A 57 10.42 -1.07 -0.62
N VAL A 58 11.60 -1.34 -1.21
CA VAL A 58 11.72 -1.54 -2.65
C VAL A 58 11.07 -2.85 -3.05
N ILE A 59 10.25 -2.80 -4.09
CA ILE A 59 9.58 -3.97 -4.63
C ILE A 59 10.56 -4.72 -5.53
N PRO A 60 10.73 -6.05 -5.35
CA PRO A 60 11.62 -6.82 -6.21
C PRO A 60 11.21 -6.77 -7.69
N ASP A 61 12.19 -6.84 -8.59
CA ASP A 61 11.95 -6.86 -10.03
C ASP A 61 11.12 -8.08 -10.44
N GLY A 62 10.48 -7.96 -11.59
CA GLY A 62 9.74 -9.06 -12.18
C GLY A 62 8.26 -9.10 -11.87
N LEU A 63 7.75 -8.17 -11.09
CA LEU A 63 6.32 -8.07 -10.79
C LEU A 63 5.66 -7.03 -11.70
N ARG A 64 4.33 -7.07 -11.73
CA ARG A 64 3.53 -6.14 -12.56
C ARG A 64 3.49 -4.74 -11.97
N VAL A 65 4.03 -4.56 -10.78
CA VAL A 65 4.18 -3.27 -10.13
C VAL A 65 5.64 -3.10 -9.74
N SER A 66 6.15 -1.87 -9.82
CA SER A 66 7.54 -1.57 -9.47
C SER A 66 7.61 -0.28 -8.67
N GLY A 67 8.76 -0.06 -8.04
CA GLY A 67 9.01 1.12 -7.24
C GLY A 67 9.20 0.78 -5.78
N ALA A 68 8.76 1.67 -4.89
CA ALA A 68 8.92 1.48 -3.45
C ALA A 68 7.61 1.75 -2.73
N ILE A 69 7.36 0.95 -1.70
CA ILE A 69 6.21 1.12 -0.81
C ILE A 69 6.61 2.15 0.24
N LEU A 70 5.75 3.15 0.45
CA LEU A 70 5.98 4.20 1.43
C LEU A 70 5.33 3.78 2.77
N ALA A 71 6.10 3.09 3.60
CA ALA A 71 5.58 2.49 4.82
C ALA A 71 5.09 3.52 5.85
N ASP A 72 5.55 4.77 5.76
CA ASP A 72 5.13 5.84 6.66
C ASP A 72 3.92 6.63 6.18
N GLN A 73 3.39 6.30 4.99
CA GLN A 73 2.18 6.95 4.47
C GLN A 73 0.97 6.02 4.55
N VAL A 74 0.81 5.37 5.69
CA VAL A 74 -0.29 4.44 5.90
C VAL A 74 -1.63 5.19 5.91
N LYS A 75 -2.62 4.61 5.24
CA LYS A 75 -3.97 5.16 5.15
C LYS A 75 -5.00 4.06 5.34
N CYS A 76 -6.16 4.42 5.86
CA CYS A 76 -7.31 3.51 5.94
C CYS A 76 -8.40 4.10 5.04
N LEU A 77 -8.70 3.44 3.93
CA LEU A 77 -9.55 3.98 2.88
C LEU A 77 -10.68 3.03 2.50
N ASP A 78 -11.77 3.59 2.00
CA ASP A 78 -12.89 2.84 1.44
C ASP A 78 -12.48 2.34 0.06
N TRP A 79 -12.17 1.04 -0.02
CA TRP A 79 -11.63 0.45 -1.25
C TRP A 79 -12.68 0.31 -2.36
N ARG A 80 -13.97 0.30 -2.02
CA ARG A 80 -15.04 0.19 -3.04
C ARG A 80 -15.27 1.52 -3.74
N THR A 81 -15.45 2.59 -2.98
CA THR A 81 -15.72 3.91 -3.56
C THR A 81 -14.51 4.44 -4.31
N ARG A 82 -13.31 3.99 -3.93
CA ARG A 82 -12.07 4.41 -4.57
C ARG A 82 -11.64 3.45 -5.68
N LYS A 83 -12.51 2.55 -6.09
CA LYS A 83 -12.34 1.68 -7.27
C LYS A 83 -11.06 0.87 -7.23
N ALA A 84 -10.85 0.16 -6.15
CA ALA A 84 -9.69 -0.71 -5.99
C ALA A 84 -9.70 -1.82 -7.06
N GLU A 85 -8.56 -2.03 -7.73
CA GLU A 85 -8.38 -3.06 -8.74
C GLU A 85 -7.08 -3.81 -8.45
N LEU A 86 -7.14 -5.14 -8.47
CA LEU A 86 -5.97 -5.96 -8.23
C LEU A 86 -4.94 -5.81 -9.36
N ILE A 87 -3.67 -5.59 -9.00
CA ILE A 87 -2.55 -5.61 -9.94
C ILE A 87 -1.86 -6.97 -9.86
N CYS A 88 -1.38 -7.34 -8.69
CA CYS A 88 -0.68 -8.57 -8.43
C CYS A 88 -0.57 -8.77 -6.92
N ARG A 89 0.02 -9.91 -6.53
CA ARG A 89 0.24 -10.21 -5.13
C ARG A 89 1.73 -10.09 -4.82
N LEU A 90 2.05 -9.40 -3.73
CA LEU A 90 3.44 -9.25 -3.30
C LEU A 90 3.86 -10.42 -2.42
N ALA A 91 5.17 -10.68 -2.35
CA ALA A 91 5.72 -11.74 -1.52
C ALA A 91 5.53 -11.42 -0.03
N GLU A 92 5.41 -12.45 0.79
CA GLU A 92 5.18 -12.29 2.22
C GLU A 92 6.32 -11.53 2.91
N ASP A 93 7.56 -11.75 2.49
CA ASP A 93 8.71 -11.07 3.10
C ASP A 93 8.70 -9.57 2.80
N THR A 94 8.23 -9.17 1.62
CA THR A 94 8.07 -7.74 1.27
C THR A 94 7.04 -7.10 2.18
N VAL A 95 5.89 -7.75 2.35
CA VAL A 95 4.82 -7.26 3.22
C VAL A 95 5.28 -7.20 4.67
N ALA A 96 6.03 -8.22 5.12
CA ALA A 96 6.56 -8.26 6.49
C ALA A 96 7.51 -7.08 6.75
N GLU A 97 8.33 -6.72 5.77
CA GLU A 97 9.22 -5.58 5.91
C GLU A 97 8.45 -4.27 6.05
N VAL A 98 7.37 -4.10 5.28
CA VAL A 98 6.51 -2.92 5.41
C VAL A 98 5.90 -2.85 6.81
N LEU A 99 5.37 -3.96 7.28
CA LEU A 99 4.75 -4.01 8.60
C LEU A 99 5.76 -3.74 9.72
N GLN A 100 6.98 -4.24 9.56
CA GLN A 100 8.05 -4.00 10.53
C GLN A 100 8.40 -2.52 10.60
N LYS A 101 8.60 -1.87 9.46
CA LYS A 101 8.92 -0.45 9.42
C LYS A 101 7.78 0.40 9.97
N LEU A 102 6.55 0.10 9.58
CA LEU A 102 5.38 0.80 10.09
C LEU A 102 5.27 0.63 11.60
N GLY A 103 5.52 -0.58 12.09
CA GLY A 103 5.46 -0.87 13.53
C GLY A 103 6.38 0.00 14.36
N THR A 104 7.53 0.41 13.83
CA THR A 104 8.46 1.30 14.56
C THR A 104 7.85 2.67 14.82
N LEU A 105 6.85 3.05 14.05
CA LEU A 105 6.16 4.34 14.21
C LEU A 105 4.97 4.24 15.15
N LEU A 106 4.47 3.03 15.39
CA LEU A 106 3.22 2.82 16.15
C LEU A 106 3.46 2.29 17.57
N CYS A 107 4.65 1.78 17.84
CA CYS A 107 4.95 1.15 19.13
C CYS A 107 6.09 1.85 19.87
#